data_01dc5eba5282ccb951d6a5c9fd951cea
#
_entry.id   01dc5eba5282ccb951d6a5c9fd951cea
#
_cell.length_a   1.000
_cell.length_b   1.000
_cell.length_c   1.000
_cell.angle_alpha   90.00
_cell.angle_beta   90.00
_cell.angle_gamma   90.00
#
_symmetry.space_group_name_H-M   'P 1'
#
loop_
_entity.id
_entity.type
_entity.pdbx_description
1 polymer ?
#
loop_
_entity_poly.entity_id
_entity_poly.type
_entity_poly.pdbx_seq_one_letter_code
_entity_poly.pdbx_strand_id
1 'polypeptide(L)' 'MLMNSKKFALTIESMVKEKRISYMDAILKFCEENDIDPSSVGSLINKSLKEKIQLEAEKLNL' A
#
# COMPACT_ATOMS: atom_id res chain seq x y z
N MET A 1 10.04 -8.52 -13.18
CA MET A 1 9.23 -9.28 -12.22
C MET A 1 7.78 -8.82 -12.25
N LEU A 2 6.87 -9.77 -12.34
CA LEU A 2 5.45 -9.43 -12.41
C LEU A 2 4.86 -9.30 -11.00
N MET A 3 4.34 -8.12 -10.72
CA MET A 3 3.67 -7.85 -9.45
C MET A 3 2.16 -7.78 -9.71
N ASN A 4 1.41 -8.64 -9.05
CA ASN A 4 -0.05 -8.57 -9.16
C ASN A 4 -0.63 -7.91 -7.91
N SER A 5 -1.91 -7.57 -7.95
CA SER A 5 -2.55 -6.85 -6.85
C SER A 5 -2.53 -7.64 -5.54
N LYS A 6 -2.61 -8.96 -5.62
CA LYS A 6 -2.58 -9.80 -4.44
C LYS A 6 -1.22 -9.75 -3.75
N LYS A 7 -0.14 -9.91 -4.52
CA LYS A 7 1.22 -9.83 -3.98
C LYS A 7 1.51 -8.44 -3.46
N PHE A 8 1.08 -7.43 -4.19
CA PHE A 8 1.27 -6.05 -3.76
C PHE A 8 0.62 -5.81 -2.40
N ALA A 9 -0.64 -6.24 -2.24
CA ALA A 9 -1.35 -6.06 -0.98
C ALA A 9 -0.63 -6.76 0.17
N LEU A 10 -0.18 -7.99 -0.04
CA LEU A 10 0.54 -8.74 0.98
C LEU A 10 1.84 -8.05 1.37
N THR A 11 2.57 -7.54 0.40
CA THR A 11 3.82 -6.82 0.64
C THR A 11 3.57 -5.57 1.46
N ILE A 12 2.56 -4.79 1.08
CA ILE A 12 2.22 -3.57 1.80
C ILE A 12 1.78 -3.86 3.23
N GLU A 13 0.96 -4.89 3.42
CA GLU A 13 0.52 -5.27 4.76
C GLU A 13 1.71 -5.69 5.63
N SER A 14 2.66 -6.43 5.07
CA SER A 14 3.86 -6.81 5.80
C SER A 14 4.65 -5.58 6.23
N MET A 15 4.82 -4.62 5.34
CA MET A 15 5.54 -3.39 5.65
C MET A 15 4.86 -2.61 6.76
N VAL A 16 3.54 -2.52 6.71
CA VAL A 16 2.77 -1.81 7.74
C VAL A 16 2.99 -2.46 9.11
N LYS A 17 2.95 -3.79 9.16
CA LYS A 17 3.12 -4.52 10.40
C LYS A 17 4.54 -4.44 10.93
N GLU A 18 5.52 -4.63 10.07
CA GLU A 18 6.92 -4.65 10.50
C GLU A 18 7.45 -3.28 10.88
N LYS A 19 7.11 -2.28 10.09
CA LYS A 19 7.63 -0.93 10.29
C LYS A 19 6.70 -0.04 11.07
N ARG A 20 5.50 -0.51 11.36
CA ARG A 20 4.46 0.23 12.05
C ARG A 20 4.19 1.59 11.41
N ILE A 21 4.05 1.56 10.11
CA ILE A 21 3.78 2.76 9.32
C ILE A 21 2.38 2.64 8.72
N SER A 22 1.88 3.75 8.20
CA SER A 22 0.58 3.76 7.55
C SER A 22 0.64 3.04 6.20
N TYR A 23 -0.52 2.68 5.67
CA TYR A 23 -0.60 2.06 4.35
C TYR A 23 -0.05 3.00 3.27
N MET A 24 -0.36 4.29 3.38
CA MET A 24 0.15 5.26 2.42
C MET A 24 1.67 5.34 2.47
N ASP A 25 2.23 5.39 3.67
CA ASP A 25 3.69 5.41 3.82
C ASP A 25 4.33 4.16 3.24
N ALA A 26 3.71 3.00 3.49
CA ALA A 26 4.21 1.74 2.97
C ALA A 26 4.22 1.75 1.44
N ILE A 27 3.15 2.26 0.84
CA ILE A 27 3.04 2.32 -0.62
C ILE A 27 4.11 3.24 -1.19
N LEU A 28 4.29 4.41 -0.58
CA LEU A 28 5.30 5.35 -1.04
C LEU A 28 6.71 4.78 -0.93
N LYS A 29 7.01 4.13 0.18
CA LYS A 29 8.32 3.50 0.35
C LYS A 29 8.54 2.38 -0.67
N PHE A 30 7.51 1.58 -0.90
CA PHE A 30 7.59 0.51 -1.89
C PHE A 30 7.89 1.06 -3.28
N CYS A 31 7.21 2.13 -3.64
CA CYS A 31 7.44 2.76 -4.93
C CYS A 31 8.86 3.31 -5.07
N GLU A 32 9.37 3.93 -4.01
CA GLU A 32 10.74 4.45 -4.03
C GLU A 32 11.77 3.34 -4.18
N GLU A 33 11.62 2.29 -3.39
CA GLU A 33 12.58 1.19 -3.39
C GLU A 33 12.60 0.42 -4.70
N ASN A 34 11.46 0.34 -5.36
CA ASN A 34 11.34 -0.43 -6.60
C ASN A 34 11.29 0.45 -7.85
N ASP A 35 11.53 1.74 -7.68
CA ASP A 35 11.53 2.70 -8.78
C ASP A 35 10.24 2.62 -9.60
N ILE A 36 9.11 2.59 -8.90
CA ILE A 36 7.79 2.51 -9.50
C ILE A 36 7.10 3.86 -9.36
N ASP A 37 6.48 4.32 -10.44
CA ASP A 37 5.71 5.55 -10.41
C ASP A 37 4.47 5.35 -9.53
N PRO A 38 4.26 6.20 -8.51
CA PRO A 38 3.07 6.09 -7.66
C PRO A 38 1.75 6.09 -8.42
N SER A 39 1.70 6.77 -9.56
CA SER A 39 0.48 6.78 -10.36
C SER A 39 0.18 5.42 -10.98
N SER A 40 1.19 4.57 -11.14
CA SER A 40 1.01 3.22 -11.68
C SER A 40 0.48 2.25 -10.63
N VAL A 41 0.65 2.58 -9.37
CA VAL A 41 0.25 1.71 -8.25
C VAL A 41 -1.27 1.58 -8.15
N GLY A 42 -2.01 2.58 -8.64
CA GLY A 42 -3.45 2.55 -8.59
C GLY A 42 -4.06 1.27 -9.18
N SER A 43 -3.44 0.73 -10.21
CA SER A 43 -3.93 -0.49 -10.84
C SER A 43 -3.62 -1.74 -10.02
N LEU A 44 -2.67 -1.64 -9.08
CA LEU A 44 -2.30 -2.74 -8.20
C LEU A 44 -3.10 -2.77 -6.91
N ILE A 45 -3.75 -1.68 -6.59
CA ILE A 45 -4.55 -1.59 -5.36
C ILE A 45 -5.89 -2.28 -5.61
N ASN A 46 -6.11 -3.41 -4.93
CA ASN A 46 -7.38 -4.10 -5.05
C ASN A 46 -8.39 -3.53 -4.06
N LYS A 47 -9.62 -4.03 -4.13
CA LYS A 47 -10.70 -3.53 -3.30
C LYS A 47 -10.41 -3.68 -1.81
N SER A 48 -9.85 -4.83 -1.42
CA SER A 48 -9.54 -5.10 -0.02
C SER A 48 -8.52 -4.10 0.52
N LEU A 49 -7.46 -3.85 -0.23
CA LEU A 49 -6.43 -2.91 0.20
C LEU A 49 -6.99 -1.49 0.23
N LYS A 50 -7.81 -1.14 -0.73
CA LYS A 50 -8.43 0.17 -0.80
C LYS A 50 -9.30 0.42 0.44
N GLU A 51 -10.06 -0.57 0.85
CA GLU A 51 -10.89 -0.47 2.05
C GLU A 51 -10.06 -0.25 3.30
N LYS A 52 -8.94 -0.95 3.40
CA LYS A 52 -8.04 -0.79 4.54
C LYS A 52 -7.43 0.60 4.60
N ILE A 53 -7.05 1.13 3.46
CA ILE A 53 -6.52 2.49 3.36
C ILE A 53 -7.57 3.50 3.79
N GLN A 54 -8.81 3.32 3.35
CA GLN A 54 -9.91 4.18 3.72
C GLN A 54 -10.17 4.17 5.23
N LEU A 55 -10.20 2.98 5.82
CA LEU A 55 -10.43 2.85 7.26
C LEU A 55 -9.33 3.54 8.05
N GLU A 56 -8.10 3.41 7.61
CA GLU A 56 -6.98 4.05 8.27
C GLU A 56 -7.10 5.58 8.19
N ALA A 57 -7.47 6.07 7.02
CA ALA A 57 -7.65 7.50 6.82
C ALA A 57 -8.77 8.05 7.72
N GLU A 58 -9.85 7.29 7.87
CA GLU A 58 -10.95 7.68 8.74
C GLU A 58 -10.52 7.75 10.20
N LYS A 59 -9.71 6.80 10.64
CA LYS A 59 -9.21 6.80 12.01
C LYS A 59 -8.29 7.99 12.30
N LEU A 60 -7.51 8.38 11.31
CA LEU A 60 -6.60 9.50 11.46
C LEU A 60 -7.30 10.85 11.38
N ASN A 61 -8.47 10.86 10.81
CA ASN A 61 -9.24 12.08 10.62
C ASN A 61 -10.25 12.26 11.74
N LEU A 62 -9.74 12.45 12.91
CA LEU A 62 -10.59 12.67 14.09
C LEU A 62 -10.97 14.11 14.28
#